data_ac8143070c42d5653ab5ceb7967741df
#
_entry.id   ac8143070c42d5653ab5ceb7967741df
#
_cell.length_a   1.000
_cell.length_b   1.000
_cell.length_c   1.000
_cell.angle_alpha   90.00
_cell.angle_beta   90.00
_cell.angle_gamma   90.00
#
_symmetry.space_group_name_H-M   'P 1'
#
loop_
_entity.id
_entity.type
_entity.pdbx_description
1 polymer ?
#
loop_
_entity_poly.entity_id
_entity_poly.type
_entity_poly.pdbx_seq_one_letter_code
_entity_poly.pdbx_strand_id
1 'polypeptide(L)'
;IACFDMEGTLTPEIWEQVALDTGIEGFNKTTRDIPDYGELMDFRLELMASNNLGISDIQNAVNKLDLLDGAKDFLDEIKESFQVVILSDTFHEFASPLMKKMGYPLLLCHNLDIDQDGSIKGYKLRHTKAKQQAIEAFQSIGYQCLAAGDSYNCLLYTSDAADELT
;
A
#
# COMPACT_ATOMS: atom_id res chain seq x y z
N ILE A 1 -9.87 16.27 1.47
CA ILE A 1 -8.73 15.34 1.49
C ILE A 1 -8.81 14.47 0.24
N ALA A 2 -7.68 14.25 -0.44
CA ALA A 2 -7.57 13.31 -1.53
C ALA A 2 -6.82 12.04 -1.03
N CYS A 3 -7.50 10.91 -1.08
CA CYS A 3 -7.01 9.61 -0.64
C CYS A 3 -6.66 8.74 -1.85
N PHE A 4 -5.43 8.27 -1.93
CA PHE A 4 -4.97 7.43 -3.03
C PHE A 4 -4.44 6.10 -2.52
N ASP A 5 -4.69 5.03 -3.29
CA ASP A 5 -3.91 3.80 -3.14
C ASP A 5 -2.47 4.03 -3.59
N MET A 6 -1.55 3.19 -3.14
CA MET A 6 -0.14 3.30 -3.48
C MET A 6 0.23 2.36 -4.63
N GLU A 7 0.17 1.07 -4.39
CA GLU A 7 0.56 0.04 -5.35
C GLU A 7 -0.50 -0.09 -6.45
N GLY A 8 -0.10 -0.23 -7.72
CA GLY A 8 -1.00 -0.23 -8.88
C GLY A 8 -1.56 1.14 -9.28
N THR A 9 -1.43 2.17 -8.42
CA THR A 9 -1.97 3.52 -8.66
C THR A 9 -0.88 4.57 -8.80
N LEU A 10 0.07 4.61 -7.88
CA LEU A 10 1.19 5.57 -7.86
C LEU A 10 2.54 4.89 -8.02
N THR A 11 2.62 3.63 -7.66
CA THR A 11 3.84 2.81 -7.73
C THR A 11 3.52 1.45 -8.35
N PRO A 12 4.51 0.75 -8.91
CA PRO A 12 4.37 -0.68 -9.22
C PRO A 12 4.14 -1.51 -7.95
N GLU A 13 3.76 -2.77 -8.15
CA GLU A 13 3.56 -3.76 -7.09
C GLU A 13 4.90 -4.15 -6.45
N ILE A 14 5.01 -4.03 -5.13
CA ILE A 14 6.23 -4.33 -4.37
C ILE A 14 6.57 -5.82 -4.45
N TRP A 15 5.57 -6.68 -4.29
CA TRP A 15 5.80 -8.12 -4.28
C TRP A 15 6.19 -8.71 -5.63
N GLU A 16 5.79 -8.08 -6.74
CA GLU A 16 6.28 -8.44 -8.07
C GLU A 16 7.80 -8.15 -8.19
N GLN A 17 8.25 -7.02 -7.65
CA GLN A 17 9.68 -6.72 -7.64
C GLN A 17 10.46 -7.67 -6.72
N VAL A 18 9.91 -8.06 -5.58
CA VAL A 18 10.50 -9.08 -4.70
C VAL A 18 10.62 -10.42 -5.43
N ALA A 19 9.58 -10.84 -6.16
CA ALA A 19 9.61 -12.06 -6.97
C ALA A 19 10.70 -11.99 -8.04
N LEU A 20 10.82 -10.88 -8.74
CA LEU A 20 11.83 -10.66 -9.78
C LEU A 20 13.26 -10.74 -9.20
N ASP A 21 13.49 -10.09 -8.05
CA ASP A 21 14.81 -10.01 -7.44
C ASP A 21 15.28 -11.35 -6.84
N THR A 22 14.34 -12.11 -6.28
CA THR A 22 14.64 -13.39 -5.61
C THR A 22 14.53 -14.60 -6.54
N GLY A 23 13.86 -14.46 -7.67
CA GLY A 23 13.51 -15.56 -8.57
C GLY A 23 12.45 -16.51 -8.00
N ILE A 24 11.72 -16.10 -6.95
CA ILE A 24 10.70 -16.91 -6.29
C ILE A 24 9.32 -16.48 -6.80
N GLU A 25 8.78 -17.21 -7.78
CA GLU A 25 7.49 -16.90 -8.42
C GLU A 25 6.31 -16.84 -7.45
N GLY A 26 6.40 -17.52 -6.30
CA GLY A 26 5.34 -17.52 -5.29
C GLY A 26 4.99 -16.12 -4.76
N PHE A 27 5.92 -15.17 -4.79
CA PHE A 27 5.65 -13.77 -4.39
C PHE A 27 4.74 -13.00 -5.35
N ASN A 28 4.56 -13.47 -6.60
CA ASN A 28 3.61 -12.89 -7.56
C ASN A 28 2.15 -13.20 -7.25
N LYS A 29 1.87 -14.09 -6.30
CA LYS A 29 0.47 -14.35 -5.90
C LYS A 29 -0.16 -13.11 -5.28
N THR A 30 -1.41 -12.88 -5.67
CA THR A 30 -2.22 -11.74 -5.24
C THR A 30 -3.50 -12.21 -4.55
N THR A 31 -4.35 -11.30 -4.13
CA THR A 31 -5.69 -11.62 -3.61
C THR A 31 -6.62 -12.25 -4.64
N ARG A 32 -6.24 -12.29 -5.92
CA ARG A 32 -6.93 -13.07 -6.96
C ARG A 32 -6.64 -14.56 -6.84
N ASP A 33 -5.45 -14.92 -6.33
CA ASP A 33 -5.01 -16.31 -6.13
C ASP A 33 -5.36 -16.81 -4.73
N ILE A 34 -5.18 -15.95 -3.72
CA ILE A 34 -5.49 -16.20 -2.30
C ILE A 34 -6.36 -15.03 -1.82
N PRO A 35 -7.71 -15.17 -1.82
CA PRO A 35 -8.62 -14.06 -1.58
C PRO A 35 -8.54 -13.44 -0.18
N ASP A 36 -8.20 -14.22 0.83
CA ASP A 36 -7.97 -13.70 2.18
C ASP A 36 -6.58 -13.06 2.28
N TYR A 37 -6.54 -11.78 2.65
CA TYR A 37 -5.28 -11.04 2.74
C TYR A 37 -4.36 -11.59 3.83
N GLY A 38 -4.92 -12.07 4.94
CA GLY A 38 -4.14 -12.68 6.02
C GLY A 38 -3.47 -13.97 5.54
N GLU A 39 -4.23 -14.86 4.88
CA GLU A 39 -3.68 -16.10 4.30
C GLU A 39 -2.60 -15.81 3.24
N LEU A 40 -2.79 -14.76 2.42
CA LEU A 40 -1.79 -14.33 1.44
C LEU A 40 -0.51 -13.85 2.11
N MET A 41 -0.63 -13.07 3.18
CA MET A 41 0.53 -12.59 3.92
C MET A 41 1.24 -13.71 4.67
N ASP A 42 0.52 -14.63 5.30
CA ASP A 42 1.10 -15.81 5.96
C ASP A 42 1.88 -16.65 4.96
N PHE A 43 1.31 -16.89 3.77
CA PHE A 43 1.99 -17.57 2.67
C PHE A 43 3.31 -16.86 2.24
N ARG A 44 3.29 -15.53 2.12
CA ARG A 44 4.49 -14.73 1.79
C ARG A 44 5.56 -14.81 2.88
N LEU A 45 5.16 -14.76 4.16
CA LEU A 45 6.08 -14.90 5.28
C LEU A 45 6.70 -16.30 5.36
N GLU A 46 5.94 -17.36 5.06
CA GLU A 46 6.46 -18.73 4.96
C GLU A 46 7.50 -18.85 3.83
N LEU A 47 7.24 -18.24 2.66
CA LEU A 47 8.21 -18.20 1.56
C LEU A 47 9.49 -17.47 1.97
N MET A 48 9.39 -16.34 2.65
CA MET A 48 10.55 -15.59 3.14
C MET A 48 11.37 -16.44 4.12
N ALA A 49 10.73 -17.01 5.12
CA ALA A 49 11.40 -17.84 6.13
C ALA A 49 12.08 -19.07 5.50
N SER A 50 11.40 -19.76 4.58
CA SER A 50 11.92 -20.95 3.88
C SER A 50 13.13 -20.65 3.00
N ASN A 51 13.28 -19.41 2.55
CA ASN A 51 14.38 -18.97 1.69
C ASN A 51 15.42 -18.10 2.42
N ASN A 52 15.34 -18.00 3.76
CA ASN A 52 16.20 -17.16 4.59
C ASN A 52 16.21 -15.68 4.16
N LEU A 53 15.08 -15.15 3.71
CA LEU A 53 14.89 -13.76 3.35
C LEU A 53 14.38 -12.96 4.57
N GLY A 54 14.85 -11.72 4.69
CA GLY A 54 14.44 -10.80 5.75
C GLY A 54 13.96 -9.46 5.20
N ILE A 55 13.77 -8.50 6.10
CA ILE A 55 13.31 -7.16 5.74
C ILE A 55 14.24 -6.46 4.75
N SER A 56 15.55 -6.69 4.83
CA SER A 56 16.54 -6.09 3.94
C SER A 56 16.34 -6.51 2.48
N ASP A 57 15.86 -7.72 2.22
CA ASP A 57 15.60 -8.20 0.86
C ASP A 57 14.42 -7.44 0.23
N ILE A 58 13.34 -7.26 1.00
CA ILE A 58 12.20 -6.43 0.57
C ILE A 58 12.64 -4.98 0.35
N GLN A 59 13.38 -4.40 1.30
CA GLN A 59 13.86 -3.02 1.19
C GLN A 59 14.76 -2.82 -0.04
N ASN A 60 15.61 -3.79 -0.37
CA ASN A 60 16.44 -3.77 -1.57
C ASN A 60 15.59 -3.78 -2.85
N ALA A 61 14.53 -4.59 -2.88
CA ALA A 61 13.58 -4.61 -4.00
C ALA A 61 12.86 -3.26 -4.13
N VAL A 62 12.31 -2.73 -3.04
CA VAL A 62 11.59 -1.45 -3.03
C VAL A 62 12.49 -0.28 -3.44
N ASN A 63 13.77 -0.28 -3.09
CA ASN A 63 14.72 0.75 -3.50
C ASN A 63 14.92 0.83 -5.03
N LYS A 64 14.65 -0.26 -5.77
CA LYS A 64 14.73 -0.31 -7.24
C LYS A 64 13.46 0.22 -7.91
N LEU A 65 12.34 0.25 -7.20
CA LEU A 65 11.08 0.75 -7.72
C LEU A 65 11.12 2.26 -7.89
N ASP A 66 10.48 2.73 -8.93
CA ASP A 66 10.15 4.14 -9.12
C ASP A 66 8.64 4.37 -9.13
N LEU A 67 8.21 5.62 -9.11
CA LEU A 67 6.81 5.95 -9.30
C LEU A 67 6.38 5.60 -10.73
N LEU A 68 5.10 5.32 -10.92
CA LEU A 68 4.52 5.19 -12.24
C LEU A 68 4.65 6.49 -13.02
N ASP A 69 4.71 6.39 -14.34
CA ASP A 69 4.84 7.55 -15.22
C ASP A 69 3.73 8.58 -14.97
N GLY A 70 4.13 9.82 -14.70
CA GLY A 70 3.21 10.91 -14.39
C GLY A 70 2.72 10.96 -12.93
N ALA A 71 2.96 9.93 -12.10
CA ALA A 71 2.46 9.91 -10.73
C ALA A 71 3.03 11.05 -9.87
N LYS A 72 4.30 11.41 -10.07
CA LYS A 72 4.93 12.53 -9.36
C LYS A 72 4.29 13.86 -9.71
N ASP A 73 4.12 14.13 -11.00
CA ASP A 73 3.53 15.38 -11.50
C ASP A 73 2.07 15.50 -11.04
N PHE A 74 1.32 14.40 -11.15
CA PHE A 74 -0.04 14.31 -10.62
C PHE A 74 -0.12 14.62 -9.12
N LEU A 75 0.78 14.03 -8.31
CA LEU A 75 0.81 14.30 -6.87
C LEU A 75 1.16 15.74 -6.56
N ASP A 76 2.06 16.35 -7.32
CA ASP A 76 2.43 17.76 -7.11
C ASP A 76 1.27 18.68 -7.48
N GLU A 77 0.56 18.42 -8.58
CA GLU A 77 -0.62 19.19 -9.00
C GLU A 77 -1.78 19.05 -7.99
N ILE A 78 -2.11 17.83 -7.56
CA ILE A 78 -3.23 17.61 -6.64
C ILE A 78 -2.98 18.24 -5.26
N LYS A 79 -1.73 18.29 -4.80
CA LYS A 79 -1.33 18.92 -3.53
C LYS A 79 -1.56 20.44 -3.52
N GLU A 80 -1.69 21.10 -4.66
CA GLU A 80 -2.02 22.52 -4.71
C GLU A 80 -3.44 22.79 -4.20
N SER A 81 -4.34 21.81 -4.30
CA SER A 81 -5.76 21.96 -3.96
C SER A 81 -6.20 21.05 -2.81
N PHE A 82 -5.50 19.96 -2.52
CA PHE A 82 -5.91 18.95 -1.55
C PHE A 82 -4.79 18.56 -0.59
N GLN A 83 -5.17 18.20 0.62
CA GLN A 83 -4.32 17.42 1.49
C GLN A 83 -4.32 15.97 1.01
N VAL A 84 -3.14 15.42 0.69
CA VAL A 84 -2.99 14.09 0.13
C VAL A 84 -2.71 13.06 1.23
N VAL A 85 -3.46 11.97 1.21
CA VAL A 85 -3.30 10.81 2.09
C VAL A 85 -3.14 9.55 1.23
N ILE A 86 -2.12 8.77 1.51
CA ILE A 86 -1.93 7.46 0.91
C ILE A 86 -2.55 6.41 1.84
N LEU A 87 -3.49 5.64 1.31
CA LEU A 87 -4.15 4.52 1.98
C LEU A 87 -3.68 3.22 1.31
N SER A 88 -2.83 2.45 1.97
CA SER A 88 -2.23 1.26 1.36
C SER A 88 -2.27 0.06 2.29
N ASP A 89 -2.36 -1.14 1.71
CA ASP A 89 -2.22 -2.41 2.43
C ASP A 89 -0.75 -2.86 2.54
N THR A 90 0.19 -1.97 2.22
CA THR A 90 1.63 -2.12 2.40
C THR A 90 2.04 -1.97 3.88
N PHE A 91 3.34 -1.98 4.14
CA PHE A 91 3.91 -1.89 5.48
C PHE A 91 4.90 -0.72 5.59
N HIS A 92 4.89 -0.03 6.74
CA HIS A 92 5.77 1.12 6.99
C HIS A 92 7.24 0.80 6.80
N GLU A 93 7.66 -0.40 7.21
CA GLU A 93 9.05 -0.81 7.30
C GLU A 93 9.75 -0.89 5.95
N PHE A 94 8.99 -0.99 4.86
CA PHE A 94 9.57 -0.98 3.52
C PHE A 94 8.99 0.07 2.55
N ALA A 95 7.94 0.81 2.95
CA ALA A 95 7.37 1.86 2.11
C ALA A 95 8.23 3.13 2.01
N SER A 96 9.17 3.35 2.95
CA SER A 96 9.93 4.61 3.10
C SER A 96 10.61 5.12 1.83
N PRO A 97 11.28 4.30 0.98
CA PRO A 97 11.90 4.81 -0.25
C PRO A 97 10.88 5.40 -1.24
N LEU A 98 9.70 4.79 -1.36
CA LEU A 98 8.62 5.27 -2.21
C LEU A 98 7.99 6.55 -1.64
N MET A 99 7.80 6.61 -0.32
CA MET A 99 7.30 7.82 0.35
C MET A 99 8.21 9.02 0.12
N LYS A 100 9.53 8.82 0.11
CA LYS A 100 10.48 9.87 -0.23
C LYS A 100 10.26 10.40 -1.65
N LYS A 101 10.06 9.51 -2.62
CA LYS A 101 9.82 9.88 -4.04
C LYS A 101 8.49 10.64 -4.21
N MET A 102 7.48 10.33 -3.41
CA MET A 102 6.19 11.01 -3.38
C MET A 102 6.20 12.34 -2.61
N GLY A 103 7.31 12.69 -1.94
CA GLY A 103 7.43 13.92 -1.14
C GLY A 103 6.75 13.81 0.23
N TYR A 104 6.73 12.61 0.82
CA TYR A 104 6.22 12.29 2.16
C TYR A 104 4.77 12.73 2.42
N PRO A 105 3.77 12.36 1.59
CA PRO A 105 2.38 12.52 1.99
C PRO A 105 2.08 11.67 3.24
N LEU A 106 0.97 11.92 3.92
CA LEU A 106 0.53 11.07 5.02
C LEU A 106 0.28 9.64 4.51
N LEU A 107 0.94 8.65 5.13
CA LEU A 107 0.74 7.24 4.82
C LEU A 107 -0.01 6.55 5.95
N LEU A 108 -1.12 5.92 5.63
CA LEU A 108 -1.85 5.02 6.51
C LEU A 108 -1.75 3.60 5.94
N CYS A 109 -0.92 2.77 6.56
CA CYS A 109 -0.66 1.39 6.16
C CYS A 109 -0.50 0.49 7.39
N HIS A 110 0.01 -0.71 7.20
CA HIS A 110 0.23 -1.71 8.24
C HIS A 110 1.65 -1.66 8.81
N ASN A 111 1.95 -2.53 9.77
CA ASN A 111 3.28 -2.68 10.37
C ASN A 111 3.72 -4.14 10.34
N LEU A 112 5.00 -4.38 10.11
CA LEU A 112 5.63 -5.68 10.32
C LEU A 112 6.10 -5.84 11.75
N ASP A 113 6.17 -7.09 12.21
CA ASP A 113 6.86 -7.48 13.44
C ASP A 113 8.23 -8.06 13.04
N ILE A 114 9.30 -7.31 13.32
CA ILE A 114 10.65 -7.61 12.85
C ILE A 114 11.55 -7.85 14.04
N ASP A 115 12.29 -8.96 14.02
CA ASP A 115 13.26 -9.30 15.05
C ASP A 115 14.58 -8.52 14.87
N GLN A 116 15.45 -8.55 15.88
CA GLN A 116 16.72 -7.81 15.88
C GLN A 116 17.68 -8.24 14.76
N ASP A 117 17.55 -9.46 14.27
CA ASP A 117 18.34 -10.01 13.15
C ASP A 117 17.75 -9.63 11.76
N GLY A 118 16.64 -8.90 11.71
CA GLY A 118 15.95 -8.51 10.48
C GLY A 118 14.98 -9.54 9.94
N SER A 119 14.78 -10.67 10.63
CA SER A 119 13.75 -11.66 10.25
C SER A 119 12.35 -11.13 10.56
N ILE A 120 11.41 -11.39 9.63
CA ILE A 120 10.01 -10.97 9.80
C ILE A 120 9.28 -12.10 10.54
N LYS A 121 8.75 -11.79 11.72
CA LYS A 121 8.04 -12.75 12.58
C LYS A 121 6.53 -12.72 12.36
N GLY A 122 6.01 -11.65 11.82
CA GLY A 122 4.59 -11.47 11.61
C GLY A 122 4.27 -10.06 11.14
N TYR A 123 3.00 -9.73 11.19
CA TYR A 123 2.49 -8.41 10.80
C TYR A 123 1.33 -7.99 11.71
N LYS A 124 1.07 -6.69 11.74
CA LYS A 124 -0.04 -6.09 12.47
C LYS A 124 -0.88 -5.29 11.49
N LEU A 125 -2.05 -5.80 11.16
CA LEU A 125 -3.03 -5.04 10.39
C LEU A 125 -3.55 -3.89 11.28
N ARG A 126 -3.51 -2.68 10.76
CA ARG A 126 -4.07 -1.50 11.44
C ARG A 126 -5.57 -1.67 11.66
N HIS A 127 -6.27 -2.20 10.66
CA HIS A 127 -7.68 -2.59 10.71
C HIS A 127 -8.01 -3.53 9.54
N THR A 128 -9.08 -4.34 9.68
CA THR A 128 -9.55 -5.26 8.62
C THR A 128 -10.11 -4.55 7.39
N LYS A 129 -10.65 -3.32 7.58
CA LYS A 129 -11.13 -2.43 6.52
C LYS A 129 -10.43 -1.08 6.61
N ALA A 130 -9.10 -1.10 6.61
CA ALA A 130 -8.28 0.04 6.98
C ALA A 130 -8.50 1.27 6.09
N LYS A 131 -8.69 1.09 4.78
CA LYS A 131 -8.92 2.17 3.83
C LYS A 131 -10.30 2.82 4.06
N GLN A 132 -11.36 2.02 4.16
CA GLN A 132 -12.72 2.50 4.42
C GLN A 132 -12.79 3.31 5.71
N GLN A 133 -12.33 2.73 6.80
CA GLN A 133 -12.39 3.37 8.10
C GLN A 133 -11.58 4.66 8.18
N ALA A 134 -10.49 4.77 7.43
CA ALA A 134 -9.75 6.01 7.33
C ALA A 134 -10.60 7.12 6.68
N ILE A 135 -11.28 6.80 5.58
CA ILE A 135 -12.17 7.75 4.88
C ILE A 135 -13.35 8.15 5.78
N GLU A 136 -14.03 7.17 6.40
CA GLU A 136 -15.13 7.42 7.34
C GLU A 136 -14.69 8.27 8.53
N ALA A 137 -13.48 8.06 9.05
CA ALA A 137 -12.92 8.87 10.13
C ALA A 137 -12.70 10.33 9.70
N PHE A 138 -12.13 10.56 8.51
CA PHE A 138 -11.97 11.92 7.99
C PHE A 138 -13.32 12.61 7.77
N GLN A 139 -14.30 11.90 7.22
CA GLN A 139 -15.65 12.41 7.04
C GLN A 139 -16.33 12.73 8.37
N SER A 140 -16.15 11.89 9.40
CA SER A 140 -16.73 12.09 10.74
C SER A 140 -16.24 13.36 11.44
N ILE A 141 -15.06 13.84 11.07
CA ILE A 141 -14.49 15.11 11.57
C ILE A 141 -14.68 16.28 10.59
N GLY A 142 -15.54 16.13 9.58
CA GLY A 142 -16.02 17.21 8.72
C GLY A 142 -15.22 17.41 7.42
N TYR A 143 -14.32 16.49 7.04
CA TYR A 143 -13.63 16.58 5.76
C TYR A 143 -14.45 15.95 4.63
N GLN A 144 -14.46 16.59 3.47
CA GLN A 144 -14.84 15.94 2.22
C GLN A 144 -13.67 15.12 1.69
N CYS A 145 -13.94 13.89 1.27
CA CYS A 145 -12.93 12.96 0.80
C CYS A 145 -13.16 12.61 -0.68
N LEU A 146 -12.11 12.78 -1.48
CA LEU A 146 -11.96 12.14 -2.80
C LEU A 146 -11.14 10.88 -2.60
N ALA A 147 -11.52 9.77 -3.21
CA ALA A 147 -10.73 8.53 -3.18
C ALA A 147 -10.52 7.99 -4.59
N ALA A 148 -9.29 7.53 -4.87
CA ALA A 148 -8.96 6.85 -6.11
C ALA A 148 -7.94 5.72 -5.87
N GLY A 149 -8.08 4.64 -6.63
CA GLY A 149 -7.21 3.47 -6.60
C GLY A 149 -7.61 2.47 -7.67
N ASP A 150 -6.79 1.46 -7.91
CA ASP A 150 -6.99 0.45 -8.94
C ASP A 150 -7.77 -0.78 -8.45
N SER A 151 -7.88 -0.96 -7.13
CA SER A 151 -8.54 -2.11 -6.54
C SER A 151 -10.03 -1.87 -6.29
N TYR A 152 -10.84 -2.96 -6.41
CA TYR A 152 -12.26 -2.92 -6.11
C TYR A 152 -12.57 -2.40 -4.69
N ASN A 153 -11.68 -2.64 -3.75
CA ASN A 153 -11.80 -2.12 -2.39
C ASN A 153 -11.74 -0.59 -2.31
N CYS A 154 -11.10 0.08 -3.27
CA CYS A 154 -11.05 1.54 -3.35
C CYS A 154 -12.33 2.11 -3.97
N LEU A 155 -12.96 1.40 -4.92
CA LEU A 155 -14.16 1.86 -5.63
C LEU A 155 -15.44 1.82 -4.78
N LEU A 156 -15.51 0.96 -3.77
CA LEU A 156 -16.67 0.84 -2.88
C LEU A 156 -16.94 2.10 -2.04
N TYR A 157 -16.00 3.05 -1.99
CA TYR A 157 -16.09 4.24 -1.11
C TYR A 157 -16.40 5.53 -1.86
N THR A 158 -16.49 5.47 -3.19
CA THR A 158 -16.81 6.64 -4.03
C THR A 158 -18.30 6.70 -4.43
N SER A 159 -19.08 5.64 -4.18
CA SER A 159 -20.46 5.54 -4.67
C SER A 159 -21.45 6.49 -3.96
N ASP A 160 -21.19 6.86 -2.71
CA ASP A 160 -22.12 7.76 -1.99
C ASP A 160 -21.90 9.25 -2.28
N ALA A 161 -20.72 9.62 -2.82
CA ALA A 161 -20.43 11.01 -3.16
C ALA A 161 -20.89 11.41 -4.59
N ALA A 162 -21.15 10.44 -5.46
CA ALA A 162 -21.58 10.70 -6.84
C ALA A 162 -23.08 10.99 -6.96
N ASP A 163 -23.91 10.55 -6.01
CA ASP A 163 -25.36 10.75 -6.04
C ASP A 163 -25.82 12.15 -5.55
N GLU A 164 -24.93 12.93 -4.92
CA GLU A 164 -25.26 14.29 -4.46
C GLU A 164 -24.91 15.41 -5.47
N LEU A 165 -24.36 15.08 -6.63
CA LEU A 165 -23.96 16.04 -7.68
C LEU A 165 -24.88 16.06 -8.91
N THR A 166 -26.09 15.51 -8.82
CA THR A 166 -27.13 15.60 -9.87
C THR A 166 -28.29 16.49 -9.48
#